data_3b29535f10c3e7b13d1d761d62c7f376
#
_entry.id   3b29535f10c3e7b13d1d761d62c7f376
#
_cell.length_a   1.000
_cell.length_b   1.000
_cell.length_c   1.000
_cell.angle_alpha   90.00
_cell.angle_beta   90.00
_cell.angle_gamma   90.00
#
_symmetry.space_group_name_H-M   'P 1'
#
loop_
_entity.id
_entity.type
_entity.pdbx_description
1 polymer ?
#
loop_
_entity_poly.entity_id
_entity_poly.type
_entity_poly.pdbx_seq_one_letter_code
_entity_poly.pdbx_strand_id
1 'polypeptide(L)'
;MNLLSNVLIEPYVLTPEALQELQEHAKNSQTTDLSVFDPDKTNETGETSWIVDKDIRDTQIIEFGPLFPKIEELFKNIVKHIVNPFYGVEVWDSEVPQLLRYGVGGHYSPHIDGRSIWVAPNGDKIWRKSTDRDLSFVLFLNDEFEGGEFVLPDLHIQIKPKPGLFVAFPSDQNYLHGVNPVRSGERYSIVTWARVKGQKTKEEEDKELLEKYGVC
;
A
#
# COMPACT_ATOMS: atom_id res chain seq x y z
N MET A 1 19.74 12.50 -3.56
CA MET A 1 18.77 12.58 -2.46
C MET A 1 18.87 11.28 -1.68
N ASN A 2 18.91 11.29 -0.35
CA ASN A 2 18.97 10.04 0.43
C ASN A 2 17.55 9.47 0.55
N LEU A 3 17.23 8.40 -0.20
CA LEU A 3 15.89 7.78 -0.21
C LEU A 3 15.50 7.19 1.15
N LEU A 4 16.48 6.79 1.97
CA LEU A 4 16.22 6.25 3.32
C LEU A 4 15.57 7.29 4.24
N SER A 5 15.89 8.58 4.07
CA SER A 5 15.33 9.65 4.88
C SER A 5 13.85 9.92 4.64
N ASN A 6 13.27 9.33 3.58
CA ASN A 6 11.84 9.47 3.26
C ASN A 6 11.01 8.23 3.64
N VAL A 7 11.60 7.26 4.33
CA VAL A 7 10.84 6.16 4.96
C VAL A 7 10.57 6.53 6.40
N LEU A 8 9.33 6.90 6.70
CA LEU A 8 8.87 7.16 8.06
C LEU A 8 8.58 5.84 8.76
N ILE A 9 9.13 5.66 9.95
CA ILE A 9 8.87 4.53 10.83
C ILE A 9 8.50 5.08 12.19
N GLU A 10 7.23 4.97 12.57
CA GLU A 10 6.70 5.52 13.82
C GLU A 10 6.11 4.39 14.68
N PRO A 11 6.68 4.11 15.85
CA PRO A 11 6.17 3.09 16.74
C PRO A 11 4.95 3.60 17.55
N TYR A 12 4.08 2.67 17.92
CA TYR A 12 3.01 2.88 18.91
C TYR A 12 1.97 3.96 18.54
N VAL A 13 1.56 4.02 17.27
CA VAL A 13 0.51 4.98 16.85
C VAL A 13 -0.91 4.59 17.32
N LEU A 14 -1.06 3.42 17.96
CA LEU A 14 -2.29 2.92 18.54
C LEU A 14 -2.21 2.87 20.06
N THR A 15 -3.34 3.17 20.74
CA THR A 15 -3.47 2.83 22.16
C THR A 15 -3.61 1.31 22.31
N PRO A 16 -3.26 0.74 23.49
CA PRO A 16 -3.44 -0.69 23.74
C PRO A 16 -4.87 -1.18 23.50
N GLU A 17 -5.88 -0.37 23.88
CA GLU A 17 -7.29 -0.70 23.74
C GLU A 17 -7.72 -0.73 22.27
N ALA A 18 -7.31 0.28 21.48
CA ALA A 18 -7.59 0.33 20.05
C ALA A 18 -6.91 -0.83 19.29
N LEU A 19 -5.68 -1.15 19.68
CA LEU A 19 -4.96 -2.28 19.09
C LEU A 19 -5.65 -3.61 19.40
N GLN A 20 -6.05 -3.84 20.65
CA GLN A 20 -6.78 -5.04 21.05
C GLN A 20 -8.10 -5.18 20.28
N GLU A 21 -8.90 -4.10 20.20
CA GLU A 21 -10.17 -4.09 19.47
C GLU A 21 -9.97 -4.49 17.99
N LEU A 22 -8.93 -3.96 17.34
CA LEU A 22 -8.60 -4.27 15.95
C LEU A 22 -8.11 -5.72 15.77
N GLN A 23 -7.29 -6.22 16.68
CA GLN A 23 -6.81 -7.60 16.64
C GLN A 23 -7.96 -8.60 16.84
N GLU A 24 -8.86 -8.34 17.79
CA GLU A 24 -10.04 -9.18 18.03
C GLU A 24 -10.97 -9.17 16.83
N HIS A 25 -11.22 -7.99 16.24
CA HIS A 25 -12.00 -7.87 15.01
C HIS A 25 -11.37 -8.66 13.86
N ALA A 26 -10.06 -8.49 13.63
CA ALA A 26 -9.36 -9.16 12.54
C ALA A 26 -9.39 -10.70 12.66
N LYS A 27 -9.22 -11.22 13.89
CA LYS A 27 -9.24 -12.67 14.16
C LYS A 27 -10.62 -13.32 14.00
N ASN A 28 -11.70 -12.56 14.24
CA ASN A 28 -13.07 -13.09 14.29
C ASN A 28 -13.90 -12.78 13.03
N SER A 29 -13.38 -12.04 12.08
CA SER A 29 -14.11 -11.63 10.88
C SER A 29 -13.87 -12.57 9.71
N GLN A 30 -14.85 -12.61 8.79
CA GLN A 30 -14.71 -13.31 7.51
C GLN A 30 -13.72 -12.61 6.61
N THR A 31 -13.05 -13.40 5.77
CA THR A 31 -12.03 -12.90 4.83
C THR A 31 -12.47 -13.18 3.39
N THR A 32 -12.02 -12.31 2.46
CA THR A 32 -12.20 -12.50 1.03
C THR A 32 -10.81 -12.37 0.35
N ASP A 33 -10.50 -13.24 -0.61
CA ASP A 33 -9.24 -13.18 -1.34
C ASP A 33 -9.16 -11.87 -2.13
N LEU A 34 -8.00 -11.20 -2.07
CA LEU A 34 -7.75 -9.98 -2.81
C LEU A 34 -7.25 -10.27 -4.21
N SER A 35 -7.83 -9.55 -5.19
CA SER A 35 -7.36 -9.55 -6.57
C SER A 35 -6.17 -8.60 -6.77
N VAL A 36 -5.41 -8.84 -7.83
CA VAL A 36 -4.38 -7.95 -8.38
C VAL A 36 -4.79 -7.54 -9.79
N PHE A 37 -4.37 -6.35 -10.20
CA PHE A 37 -4.53 -5.92 -11.59
C PHE A 37 -3.40 -6.55 -12.42
N ASP A 38 -3.77 -7.35 -13.44
CA ASP A 38 -2.82 -7.93 -14.39
C ASP A 38 -3.19 -7.43 -15.80
N PRO A 39 -2.35 -6.54 -16.39
CA PRO A 39 -2.63 -5.98 -17.72
C PRO A 39 -2.55 -7.02 -18.84
N ASP A 40 -1.88 -8.14 -18.61
CA ASP A 40 -1.67 -9.19 -19.61
C ASP A 40 -2.74 -10.29 -19.55
N LYS A 41 -3.54 -10.30 -18.49
CA LYS A 41 -4.66 -11.25 -18.32
C LYS A 41 -5.99 -10.54 -18.51
N THR A 42 -6.82 -11.13 -19.34
CA THR A 42 -8.23 -10.72 -19.53
C THR A 42 -9.15 -11.69 -18.79
N ASN A 43 -10.28 -11.18 -18.29
CA ASN A 43 -11.33 -12.03 -17.75
C ASN A 43 -12.03 -12.80 -18.88
N GLU A 44 -12.99 -13.68 -18.51
CA GLU A 44 -13.78 -14.47 -19.49
C GLU A 44 -14.58 -13.60 -20.47
N THR A 45 -14.79 -12.31 -20.17
CA THR A 45 -15.48 -11.35 -21.03
C THR A 45 -14.53 -10.56 -21.95
N GLY A 46 -13.21 -10.79 -21.85
CA GLY A 46 -12.19 -10.12 -22.67
C GLY A 46 -11.77 -8.74 -22.17
N GLU A 47 -12.18 -8.35 -20.95
CA GLU A 47 -11.74 -7.11 -20.30
C GLU A 47 -10.49 -7.36 -19.48
N THR A 48 -9.53 -6.43 -19.50
CA THR A 48 -8.38 -6.42 -18.60
C THR A 48 -8.89 -6.39 -17.17
N SER A 49 -8.58 -7.40 -16.38
CA SER A 49 -9.32 -7.62 -15.14
C SER A 49 -8.45 -7.72 -13.91
N TRP A 50 -9.08 -7.40 -12.81
CA TRP A 50 -8.61 -7.76 -11.49
C TRP A 50 -8.77 -9.27 -11.32
N ILE A 51 -7.66 -9.96 -11.14
CA ILE A 51 -7.63 -11.42 -10.96
C ILE A 51 -7.07 -11.77 -9.58
N VAL A 52 -7.47 -12.91 -9.06
CA VAL A 52 -6.79 -13.52 -7.90
C VAL A 52 -5.61 -14.32 -8.44
N ASP A 53 -4.39 -13.79 -8.27
CA ASP A 53 -3.15 -14.46 -8.64
C ASP A 53 -2.29 -14.65 -7.38
N LYS A 54 -2.37 -15.86 -6.83
CA LYS A 54 -1.68 -16.19 -5.57
C LYS A 54 -0.16 -16.32 -5.71
N ASP A 55 0.37 -16.37 -6.91
CA ASP A 55 1.82 -16.33 -7.14
C ASP A 55 2.36 -14.88 -7.02
N ILE A 56 1.51 -13.88 -7.28
CA ILE A 56 1.84 -12.47 -7.10
C ILE A 56 1.46 -11.99 -5.71
N ARG A 57 0.22 -12.29 -5.27
CA ARG A 57 -0.34 -11.84 -4.00
C ARG A 57 -1.26 -12.87 -3.39
N ASP A 58 -0.84 -13.49 -2.30
CA ASP A 58 -1.71 -14.33 -1.47
C ASP A 58 -2.08 -13.59 -0.19
N THR A 59 -3.15 -12.82 -0.27
CA THR A 59 -3.62 -11.91 0.79
C THR A 59 -5.14 -11.87 0.79
N GLN A 60 -5.71 -11.75 1.96
CA GLN A 60 -7.15 -11.62 2.16
C GLN A 60 -7.50 -10.26 2.75
N ILE A 61 -8.67 -9.72 2.38
CA ILE A 61 -9.25 -8.51 2.98
C ILE A 61 -10.30 -8.88 4.02
N ILE A 62 -10.37 -8.04 5.04
CA ILE A 62 -11.37 -8.08 6.11
C ILE A 62 -12.12 -6.75 6.10
N GLU A 63 -13.44 -6.80 6.12
CA GLU A 63 -14.26 -5.61 6.24
C GLU A 63 -14.19 -5.03 7.66
N PHE A 64 -14.03 -3.72 7.79
CA PHE A 64 -13.99 -3.05 9.11
C PHE A 64 -15.35 -3.05 9.81
N GLY A 65 -16.45 -3.11 9.07
CA GLY A 65 -17.78 -3.01 9.64
C GLY A 65 -17.95 -1.78 10.55
N PRO A 66 -18.40 -1.97 11.81
CA PRO A 66 -18.61 -0.85 12.74
C PRO A 66 -17.34 -0.08 13.13
N LEU A 67 -16.15 -0.65 12.90
CA LEU A 67 -14.88 0.00 13.23
C LEU A 67 -14.45 1.04 12.19
N PHE A 68 -15.06 1.04 11.00
CA PHE A 68 -14.64 1.89 9.89
C PHE A 68 -14.51 3.38 10.26
N PRO A 69 -15.49 4.04 10.95
CA PRO A 69 -15.35 5.44 11.33
C PRO A 69 -14.17 5.72 12.27
N LYS A 70 -13.86 4.76 13.17
CA LYS A 70 -12.70 4.88 14.07
C LYS A 70 -11.39 4.81 13.29
N ILE A 71 -11.32 3.96 12.26
CA ILE A 71 -10.14 3.82 11.41
C ILE A 71 -9.93 5.07 10.54
N GLU A 72 -10.97 5.63 9.98
CA GLU A 72 -10.86 6.90 9.25
C GLU A 72 -10.32 8.02 10.14
N GLU A 73 -10.85 8.15 11.36
CA GLU A 73 -10.39 9.17 12.32
C GLU A 73 -8.95 8.91 12.76
N LEU A 74 -8.56 7.65 12.99
CA LEU A 74 -7.18 7.26 13.28
C LEU A 74 -6.23 7.74 12.17
N PHE A 75 -6.51 7.42 10.90
CA PHE A 75 -5.64 7.81 9.79
C PHE A 75 -5.64 9.34 9.58
N LYS A 76 -6.75 10.04 9.76
CA LYS A 76 -6.78 11.52 9.76
C LYS A 76 -5.84 12.11 10.81
N ASN A 77 -5.81 11.53 12.01
CA ASN A 77 -4.93 11.96 13.08
C ASN A 77 -3.46 11.64 12.80
N ILE A 78 -3.14 10.43 12.29
CA ILE A 78 -1.79 10.04 11.87
C ILE A 78 -1.29 10.99 10.77
N VAL A 79 -2.10 11.25 9.75
CA VAL A 79 -1.77 12.17 8.66
C VAL A 79 -1.48 13.56 9.20
N LYS A 80 -2.38 14.12 10.00
CA LYS A 80 -2.26 15.48 10.52
C LYS A 80 -1.05 15.68 11.44
N HIS A 81 -0.79 14.71 12.33
CA HIS A 81 0.19 14.92 13.41
C HIS A 81 1.54 14.25 13.17
N ILE A 82 1.62 13.31 12.23
CA ILE A 82 2.84 12.53 11.97
C ILE A 82 3.29 12.71 10.51
N VAL A 83 2.43 12.37 9.53
CA VAL A 83 2.82 12.32 8.11
C VAL A 83 3.08 13.72 7.55
N ASN A 84 2.12 14.65 7.70
CA ASN A 84 2.27 16.02 7.18
C ASN A 84 3.51 16.74 7.74
N PRO A 85 3.78 16.70 9.07
CA PRO A 85 4.99 17.28 9.62
C PRO A 85 6.29 16.62 9.14
N PHE A 86 6.30 15.29 9.02
CA PHE A 86 7.49 14.54 8.60
C PHE A 86 7.91 14.87 7.16
N TYR A 87 6.94 14.86 6.23
CA TYR A 87 7.22 15.13 4.81
C TYR A 87 7.20 16.62 4.46
N GLY A 88 6.72 17.49 5.33
CA GLY A 88 6.51 18.91 5.03
C GLY A 88 5.47 19.15 3.95
N VAL A 89 4.42 18.35 3.92
CA VAL A 89 3.36 18.37 2.89
C VAL A 89 1.97 18.54 3.50
N GLU A 90 0.98 18.74 2.66
CA GLU A 90 -0.44 18.68 3.01
C GLU A 90 -1.08 17.51 2.24
N VAL A 91 -1.41 16.43 2.95
CA VAL A 91 -2.28 15.37 2.43
C VAL A 91 -3.71 15.92 2.43
N TRP A 92 -4.39 15.84 1.29
CA TRP A 92 -5.75 16.36 1.14
C TRP A 92 -6.81 15.27 0.93
N ASP A 93 -6.39 14.07 0.52
CA ASP A 93 -7.26 12.93 0.28
C ASP A 93 -6.52 11.62 0.55
N SER A 94 -7.24 10.56 0.90
CA SER A 94 -6.70 9.21 1.06
C SER A 94 -7.72 8.17 0.61
N GLU A 95 -7.21 7.04 0.11
CA GLU A 95 -8.05 5.89 -0.23
C GLU A 95 -8.66 5.28 1.02
N VAL A 96 -9.75 4.53 0.84
CA VAL A 96 -10.35 3.73 1.91
C VAL A 96 -9.33 2.74 2.45
N PRO A 97 -9.05 2.73 3.76
CA PRO A 97 -8.14 1.77 4.36
C PRO A 97 -8.58 0.33 4.13
N GLN A 98 -7.61 -0.57 3.97
CA GLN A 98 -7.82 -2.01 3.78
C GLN A 98 -7.21 -2.77 4.95
N LEU A 99 -8.01 -3.56 5.67
CA LEU A 99 -7.53 -4.49 6.70
C LEU A 99 -7.17 -5.82 6.02
N LEU A 100 -5.90 -6.18 6.11
CA LEU A 100 -5.32 -7.31 5.39
C LEU A 100 -4.93 -8.44 6.35
N ARG A 101 -5.19 -9.67 5.91
CA ARG A 101 -4.70 -10.91 6.54
C ARG A 101 -3.80 -11.66 5.57
N TYR A 102 -2.66 -12.11 6.08
CA TYR A 102 -1.76 -13.03 5.43
C TYR A 102 -1.68 -14.31 6.27
N GLY A 103 -2.20 -15.42 5.75
CA GLY A 103 -2.05 -16.75 6.34
C GLY A 103 -0.68 -17.36 6.04
N VAL A 104 -0.46 -18.62 6.41
CA VAL A 104 0.76 -19.35 6.05
C VAL A 104 0.91 -19.46 4.54
N GLY A 105 2.09 -19.09 4.02
CA GLY A 105 2.36 -18.92 2.58
C GLY A 105 2.00 -17.54 2.05
N GLY A 106 1.14 -16.80 2.76
CA GLY A 106 0.68 -15.48 2.36
C GLY A 106 1.83 -14.50 2.17
N HIS A 107 1.82 -13.79 1.04
CA HIS A 107 2.87 -12.87 0.63
C HIS A 107 2.35 -11.81 -0.35
N TYR A 108 3.18 -10.85 -0.66
CA TYR A 108 2.98 -9.95 -1.79
C TYR A 108 4.33 -9.67 -2.46
N SER A 109 4.46 -10.08 -3.71
CA SER A 109 5.66 -9.89 -4.51
C SER A 109 6.05 -8.41 -4.58
N PRO A 110 7.35 -8.07 -4.74
CA PRO A 110 7.78 -6.69 -4.83
C PRO A 110 7.07 -5.93 -5.95
N HIS A 111 6.48 -4.78 -5.59
CA HIS A 111 5.69 -3.94 -6.47
C HIS A 111 5.84 -2.46 -6.13
N ILE A 112 5.30 -1.60 -6.98
CA ILE A 112 5.23 -0.14 -6.83
C ILE A 112 3.76 0.26 -6.82
N ASP A 113 3.36 1.09 -5.86
CA ASP A 113 1.96 1.43 -5.65
C ASP A 113 1.40 2.48 -6.61
N GLY A 114 2.17 3.53 -6.89
CA GLY A 114 1.65 4.72 -7.56
C GLY A 114 2.10 4.86 -9.02
N ARG A 115 3.11 4.12 -9.47
CA ARG A 115 3.70 4.31 -10.79
C ARG A 115 3.87 3.01 -11.56
N SER A 116 3.82 3.11 -12.89
CA SER A 116 4.12 2.01 -13.82
C SER A 116 4.94 2.53 -15.01
N ILE A 117 5.57 1.60 -15.73
CA ILE A 117 6.27 1.94 -16.97
C ILE A 117 5.26 2.03 -18.11
N TRP A 118 5.27 3.17 -18.79
CA TRP A 118 4.61 3.37 -20.05
C TRP A 118 5.64 3.34 -21.17
N VAL A 119 5.33 2.65 -22.29
CA VAL A 119 6.20 2.62 -23.46
C VAL A 119 5.65 3.63 -24.47
N ALA A 120 6.42 4.68 -24.72
CA ALA A 120 6.08 5.71 -25.69
C ALA A 120 6.15 5.17 -27.13
N PRO A 121 5.48 5.82 -28.13
CA PRO A 121 5.50 5.38 -29.53
C PRO A 121 6.90 5.29 -30.15
N ASN A 122 7.86 6.06 -29.65
CA ASN A 122 9.27 6.02 -30.07
C ASN A 122 10.09 4.92 -29.37
N GLY A 123 9.46 4.11 -28.49
CA GLY A 123 10.09 3.04 -27.72
C GLY A 123 10.67 3.44 -26.37
N ASP A 124 10.61 4.72 -25.98
CA ASP A 124 11.08 5.18 -24.69
C ASP A 124 10.23 4.58 -23.56
N LYS A 125 10.91 4.11 -22.50
CA LYS A 125 10.27 3.64 -21.26
C LYS A 125 10.23 4.77 -20.25
N ILE A 126 9.03 5.17 -19.84
CA ILE A 126 8.79 6.31 -19.00
C ILE A 126 7.99 5.87 -17.77
N TRP A 127 8.48 6.22 -16.58
CA TRP A 127 7.70 6.08 -15.35
C TRP A 127 6.61 7.16 -15.33
N ARG A 128 5.36 6.73 -15.18
CA ARG A 128 4.22 7.62 -15.02
C ARG A 128 3.32 7.16 -13.88
N LYS A 129 2.47 8.05 -13.39
CA LYS A 129 1.42 7.64 -12.46
C LYS A 129 0.49 6.62 -13.11
N SER A 130 0.30 5.49 -12.44
CA SER A 130 -0.73 4.50 -12.76
C SER A 130 -1.99 4.71 -11.95
N THR A 131 -1.83 5.27 -10.74
CA THR A 131 -2.90 5.64 -9.81
C THR A 131 -2.52 6.94 -9.09
N ASP A 132 -3.51 7.66 -8.55
CA ASP A 132 -3.29 8.89 -7.78
C ASP A 132 -2.87 8.59 -6.34
N ARG A 133 -1.69 7.98 -6.19
CA ARG A 133 -1.04 7.65 -4.92
C ARG A 133 0.30 8.34 -4.84
N ASP A 134 0.47 9.20 -3.85
CA ASP A 134 1.72 9.92 -3.60
C ASP A 134 2.48 9.35 -2.41
N LEU A 135 1.75 8.89 -1.39
CA LEU A 135 2.29 8.24 -0.19
C LEU A 135 1.56 6.93 0.07
N SER A 136 2.31 5.91 0.48
CA SER A 136 1.83 4.60 0.91
C SER A 136 1.96 4.47 2.42
N PHE A 137 0.96 3.90 3.08
CA PHE A 137 0.88 3.72 4.53
C PHE A 137 0.65 2.26 4.88
N VAL A 138 1.39 1.77 5.87
CA VAL A 138 1.23 0.43 6.43
C VAL A 138 1.21 0.54 7.96
N LEU A 139 0.15 0.06 8.59
CA LEU A 139 0.02 -0.07 10.05
C LEU A 139 -0.05 -1.54 10.42
N PHE A 140 0.91 -2.02 11.21
CA PHE A 140 0.96 -3.41 11.65
C PHE A 140 0.17 -3.62 12.92
N LEU A 141 -0.59 -4.73 12.98
CA LEU A 141 -1.46 -5.01 14.11
C LEU A 141 -0.92 -6.08 15.06
N ASN A 142 -0.01 -6.94 14.59
CA ASN A 142 0.50 -8.05 15.41
C ASN A 142 1.92 -8.47 15.02
N ASP A 143 2.54 -9.34 15.81
CA ASP A 143 3.86 -9.93 15.55
C ASP A 143 3.96 -11.42 15.95
N GLU A 144 2.81 -12.06 16.23
CA GLU A 144 2.73 -13.47 16.65
C GLU A 144 2.74 -14.39 15.42
N PHE A 145 3.74 -14.23 14.55
CA PHE A 145 3.98 -15.02 13.34
C PHE A 145 5.45 -15.04 13.00
N GLU A 146 5.85 -15.96 12.12
CA GLU A 146 7.20 -16.01 11.55
C GLU A 146 7.16 -15.71 10.04
N GLY A 147 8.22 -15.10 9.54
CA GLY A 147 8.24 -14.54 8.18
C GLY A 147 7.44 -13.25 8.10
N GLY A 148 6.82 -12.98 6.97
CA GLY A 148 5.92 -11.84 6.80
C GLY A 148 6.57 -10.47 6.98
N GLU A 149 7.91 -10.38 6.89
CA GLU A 149 8.61 -9.10 6.97
C GLU A 149 8.19 -8.20 5.81
N PHE A 150 8.03 -6.91 6.10
CA PHE A 150 7.88 -5.89 5.08
C PHE A 150 9.26 -5.51 4.55
N VAL A 151 9.43 -5.53 3.23
CA VAL A 151 10.73 -5.32 2.60
C VAL A 151 10.68 -4.18 1.59
N LEU A 152 11.77 -3.38 1.54
CA LEU A 152 12.08 -2.47 0.44
C LEU A 152 13.44 -2.91 -0.13
N PRO A 153 13.45 -3.82 -1.14
CA PRO A 153 14.67 -4.50 -1.58
C PRO A 153 15.74 -3.53 -2.08
N ASP A 154 15.37 -2.53 -2.88
CA ASP A 154 16.30 -1.56 -3.47
C ASP A 154 16.95 -0.64 -2.42
N LEU A 155 16.32 -0.51 -1.26
CA LEU A 155 16.85 0.25 -0.13
C LEU A 155 17.54 -0.62 0.92
N HIS A 156 17.57 -1.95 0.71
CA HIS A 156 18.09 -2.93 1.67
C HIS A 156 17.42 -2.84 3.05
N ILE A 157 16.14 -2.48 3.08
CA ILE A 157 15.34 -2.40 4.31
C ILE A 157 14.49 -3.66 4.45
N GLN A 158 14.53 -4.22 5.66
CA GLN A 158 13.62 -5.28 6.10
C GLN A 158 13.05 -4.88 7.46
N ILE A 159 11.73 -4.70 7.53
CA ILE A 159 11.02 -4.31 8.74
C ILE A 159 10.28 -5.54 9.27
N LYS A 160 10.62 -5.95 10.49
CA LYS A 160 9.84 -6.94 11.22
C LYS A 160 8.61 -6.23 11.81
N PRO A 161 7.38 -6.63 11.44
CA PRO A 161 6.17 -6.06 12.00
C PRO A 161 6.15 -6.07 13.53
N LYS A 162 5.61 -5.02 14.10
CA LYS A 162 5.35 -4.86 15.53
C LYS A 162 3.95 -4.30 15.73
N PRO A 163 3.20 -4.70 16.77
CA PRO A 163 1.88 -4.15 17.04
C PRO A 163 1.93 -2.62 17.20
N GLY A 164 1.11 -1.89 16.43
CA GLY A 164 1.06 -0.43 16.45
C GLY A 164 2.19 0.28 15.70
N LEU A 165 3.09 -0.45 15.03
CA LEU A 165 4.12 0.14 14.18
C LEU A 165 3.49 0.67 12.89
N PHE A 166 3.72 1.94 12.59
CA PHE A 166 3.29 2.61 11.36
C PHE A 166 4.50 2.89 10.46
N VAL A 167 4.35 2.61 9.18
CA VAL A 167 5.35 2.90 8.14
C VAL A 167 4.69 3.70 7.05
N ALA A 168 5.37 4.78 6.61
CA ALA A 168 4.98 5.54 5.43
C ALA A 168 6.17 5.78 4.51
N PHE A 169 5.92 5.80 3.20
CA PHE A 169 6.93 6.03 2.17
C PHE A 169 6.27 6.57 0.89
N PRO A 170 7.04 7.25 0.01
CA PRO A 170 6.52 7.68 -1.28
C PRO A 170 6.08 6.49 -2.15
N SER A 171 4.96 6.65 -2.88
CA SER A 171 4.42 5.61 -3.74
C SER A 171 5.10 5.54 -5.12
N ASP A 172 6.29 6.11 -5.27
CA ASP A 172 7.01 6.20 -6.54
C ASP A 172 7.95 5.00 -6.81
N GLN A 173 8.55 4.98 -7.99
CA GLN A 173 9.39 3.89 -8.48
C GLN A 173 10.67 3.60 -7.67
N ASN A 174 11.05 4.48 -6.75
CA ASN A 174 12.22 4.30 -5.91
C ASN A 174 11.91 3.47 -4.64
N TYR A 175 10.64 3.18 -4.40
CA TYR A 175 10.16 2.47 -3.20
C TYR A 175 9.48 1.16 -3.58
N LEU A 176 10.21 0.33 -4.38
CA LEU A 176 9.81 -1.06 -4.60
C LEU A 176 9.70 -1.77 -3.25
N HIS A 177 8.54 -2.38 -2.97
CA HIS A 177 8.29 -3.00 -1.67
C HIS A 177 7.44 -4.25 -1.79
N GLY A 178 7.50 -5.09 -0.76
CA GLY A 178 6.75 -6.34 -0.74
C GLY A 178 6.61 -6.90 0.67
N VAL A 179 5.97 -8.06 0.75
CA VAL A 179 5.79 -8.83 1.98
C VAL A 179 6.36 -10.23 1.77
N ASN A 180 7.35 -10.60 2.56
CA ASN A 180 7.91 -11.96 2.55
C ASN A 180 6.84 -12.98 2.94
N PRO A 181 6.95 -14.24 2.49
CA PRO A 181 6.02 -15.29 2.88
C PRO A 181 5.94 -15.48 4.40
N VAL A 182 4.72 -15.55 4.92
CA VAL A 182 4.45 -15.96 6.31
C VAL A 182 4.74 -17.44 6.44
N ARG A 183 5.61 -17.82 7.38
CA ARG A 183 6.00 -19.23 7.60
C ARG A 183 5.16 -19.93 8.68
N SER A 184 4.70 -19.18 9.68
CA SER A 184 3.77 -19.69 10.71
C SER A 184 2.95 -18.55 11.29
N GLY A 185 1.76 -18.85 11.79
CA GLY A 185 0.83 -17.84 12.34
C GLY A 185 0.08 -17.06 11.27
N GLU A 186 -0.43 -15.92 11.66
CA GLU A 186 -1.17 -15.01 10.78
C GLU A 186 -0.70 -13.57 10.98
N ARG A 187 -0.49 -12.84 9.88
CA ARG A 187 -0.08 -11.45 9.90
C ARG A 187 -1.25 -10.54 9.55
N TYR A 188 -1.49 -9.53 10.37
CA TYR A 188 -2.52 -8.53 10.14
C TYR A 188 -1.92 -7.13 9.97
N SER A 189 -2.39 -6.39 8.99
CA SER A 189 -2.00 -5.00 8.76
C SER A 189 -3.12 -4.18 8.12
N ILE A 190 -3.08 -2.87 8.31
CA ILE A 190 -3.95 -1.93 7.59
C ILE A 190 -3.09 -1.16 6.61
N VAL A 191 -3.53 -1.07 5.36
CA VAL A 191 -2.87 -0.28 4.32
C VAL A 191 -3.82 0.76 3.76
N THR A 192 -3.28 1.90 3.37
CA THR A 192 -3.99 2.93 2.60
C THR A 192 -2.99 3.80 1.87
N TRP A 193 -3.48 4.62 0.96
CA TRP A 193 -2.67 5.51 0.14
C TRP A 193 -3.22 6.92 0.18
N ALA A 194 -2.34 7.90 0.03
CA ALA A 194 -2.71 9.30 0.14
C ALA A 194 -2.26 10.12 -1.06
N ARG A 195 -3.02 11.20 -1.31
CA ARG A 195 -2.74 12.23 -2.30
C ARG A 195 -2.19 13.47 -1.60
N VAL A 196 -1.11 14.01 -2.15
CA VAL A 196 -0.44 15.20 -1.64
C VAL A 196 -0.85 16.41 -2.48
N LYS A 197 -1.21 17.50 -1.82
CA LYS A 197 -1.60 18.75 -2.47
C LYS A 197 -0.46 19.32 -3.30
N GLY A 198 -0.77 19.70 -4.54
CA GLY A 198 0.21 20.26 -5.49
C GLY A 198 1.01 19.20 -6.26
N GLN A 199 0.80 17.90 -6.00
CA GLN A 199 1.29 16.86 -6.89
C GLN A 199 0.36 16.71 -8.09
N LYS A 200 0.94 16.40 -9.27
CA LYS A 200 0.15 16.14 -10.47
C LYS A 200 -0.69 14.88 -10.29
N THR A 201 -1.90 14.92 -10.83
CA THR A 201 -2.74 13.72 -10.95
C THR A 201 -2.25 12.82 -12.08
N LYS A 202 -2.73 11.58 -12.08
CA LYS A 202 -2.51 10.64 -13.20
C LYS A 202 -3.00 11.24 -14.52
N GLU A 203 -4.18 11.87 -14.52
CA GLU A 203 -4.77 12.48 -15.72
C GLU A 203 -3.90 13.62 -16.26
N GLU A 204 -3.35 14.48 -15.39
CA GLU A 204 -2.45 15.56 -15.78
C GLU A 204 -1.12 15.01 -16.35
N GLU A 205 -0.52 13.99 -15.73
CA GLU A 205 0.68 13.35 -16.28
C GLU A 205 0.40 12.66 -17.63
N ASP A 206 -0.71 11.93 -17.73
CA ASP A 206 -1.12 11.27 -18.98
C ASP A 206 -1.29 12.30 -20.10
N LYS A 207 -1.97 13.42 -19.84
CA LYS A 207 -2.17 14.49 -20.82
C LYS A 207 -0.85 15.07 -21.32
N GLU A 208 0.08 15.39 -20.40
CA GLU A 208 1.40 15.91 -20.77
C GLU A 208 2.20 14.91 -21.63
N LEU A 209 2.12 13.62 -21.30
CA LEU A 209 2.80 12.59 -22.07
C LEU A 209 2.19 12.43 -23.48
N LEU A 210 0.87 12.43 -23.59
CA LEU A 210 0.17 12.36 -24.87
C LEU A 210 0.51 13.57 -25.76
N GLU A 211 0.50 14.78 -25.19
CA GLU A 211 0.91 16.00 -25.92
C GLU A 211 2.37 15.93 -26.37
N LYS A 212 3.28 15.47 -25.48
CA LYS A 212 4.72 15.37 -25.77
C LYS A 212 5.05 14.37 -26.88
N TYR A 213 4.33 13.25 -26.94
CA TYR A 213 4.59 12.16 -27.88
C TYR A 213 3.62 12.12 -29.07
N GLY A 214 2.71 13.11 -29.19
CA GLY A 214 1.80 13.23 -30.34
C GLY A 214 0.78 12.10 -30.45
N VAL A 215 0.38 11.52 -29.31
CA VAL A 215 -0.65 10.49 -29.26
C VAL A 215 -1.96 11.20 -28.92
N CYS A 216 -2.88 11.33 -29.89
CA CYS A 216 -4.23 11.87 -29.71
C CYS A 216 -5.23 10.74 -29.56
#